data_ed631646025043c7905bd4ef6eb398cc
#
_entry.id   ed631646025043c7905bd4ef6eb398cc
#
_cell.length_a   1.000
_cell.length_b   1.000
_cell.length_c   1.000
_cell.angle_alpha   90.00
_cell.angle_beta   90.00
_cell.angle_gamma   90.00
#
_symmetry.space_group_name_H-M   'P 1'
#
loop_
_entity.id
_entity.type
_entity.pdbx_description
1 polymer ?
#
loop_
_entity_poly.entity_id
_entity_poly.type
_entity_poly.pdbx_seq_one_letter_code
_entity_poly.pdbx_strand_id
1 'polypeptide(L)'
;MLPARLRLLLLMLLAVGATDTLAQKAAIPSAVPPQQQQHTVQGIQQPVTPIPPLTEEDRAAAFPDLGGHPTHDKKVFSFVLFDQLEWRTGGETETVNWDMTGWIGGDVHRLWFRTEGETDEKRLHEGEAQLLYGRAFSRWWDFVAGVRQDIRPDPARTWAAIGIQGLAPQFFEVRATAYVGASWQTQARFEAEYEMLITNRLILQPRVEFNLSGKSDPERSIGSGLTSAEEGLRLRYEFRREFAPYVGISWNQKFGGTADFARAGGEATRATRFIVGIRAWF
;
A
#
# COMPACT_ATOMS: atom_id res chain seq x y z
N MET A 1 -8.10 19.39 23.31
CA MET A 1 -8.37 18.04 23.87
C MET A 1 -8.75 17.14 22.70
N LEU A 2 -7.93 16.15 22.34
CA LEU A 2 -8.28 15.21 21.28
C LEU A 2 -9.46 14.34 21.68
N PRO A 3 -10.45 14.11 20.80
CA PRO A 3 -11.59 13.26 21.11
C PRO A 3 -11.15 11.80 21.34
N ALA A 4 -11.85 11.13 22.25
CA ALA A 4 -11.49 9.80 22.75
C ALA A 4 -11.28 8.74 21.64
N ARG A 5 -11.98 8.87 20.52
CA ARG A 5 -11.87 7.97 19.35
C ARG A 5 -10.54 8.10 18.60
N LEU A 6 -9.99 9.31 18.50
CA LEU A 6 -8.68 9.54 17.89
C LEU A 6 -7.54 9.02 18.78
N ARG A 7 -7.75 9.01 20.12
CA ARG A 7 -6.79 8.40 21.06
C ARG A 7 -6.72 6.88 20.93
N LEU A 8 -7.83 6.24 20.60
CA LEU A 8 -7.88 4.78 20.43
C LEU A 8 -7.15 4.35 19.14
N LEU A 9 -7.33 5.10 18.06
CA LEU A 9 -6.63 4.85 16.79
C LEU A 9 -5.12 5.09 16.91
N LEU A 10 -4.73 6.17 17.58
CA LEU A 10 -3.31 6.48 17.84
C LEU A 10 -2.67 5.45 18.79
N LEU A 11 -3.41 4.90 19.75
CA LEU A 11 -2.96 3.83 20.64
C LEU A 11 -2.84 2.48 19.91
N MET A 12 -3.69 2.19 18.95
CA MET A 12 -3.54 1.00 18.10
C MET A 12 -2.33 1.09 17.17
N LEU A 13 -2.02 2.27 16.62
CA LEU A 13 -0.80 2.47 15.82
C LEU A 13 0.49 2.43 16.66
N LEU A 14 0.45 2.85 17.92
CA LEU A 14 1.61 2.82 18.83
C LEU A 14 1.83 1.45 19.50
N ALA A 15 0.82 0.59 19.57
CA ALA A 15 0.95 -0.75 20.17
C ALA A 15 1.71 -1.75 19.29
N VAL A 16 1.99 -1.43 18.02
CA VAL A 16 2.76 -2.30 17.10
C VAL A 16 4.28 -2.11 17.27
N GLY A 17 4.73 -1.13 18.06
CA GLY A 17 6.14 -0.74 18.17
C GLY A 17 6.91 -1.15 19.43
N ALA A 18 6.32 -1.90 20.37
CA ALA A 18 7.00 -2.21 21.64
C ALA A 18 6.88 -3.69 22.03
N THR A 19 7.57 -4.55 21.30
CA THR A 19 8.05 -5.81 21.86
C THR A 19 9.56 -5.67 22.09
N ASP A 20 9.90 -5.11 23.23
CA ASP A 20 11.25 -5.26 23.79
C ASP A 20 11.50 -6.75 24.02
N THR A 21 12.28 -7.34 23.15
CA THR A 21 12.91 -8.64 23.38
C THR A 21 13.89 -8.47 24.54
N LEU A 22 13.43 -8.79 25.74
CA LEU A 22 14.33 -9.08 26.84
C LEU A 22 15.19 -10.30 26.42
N ALA A 23 16.37 -9.98 25.91
CA ALA A 23 17.42 -10.96 25.70
C ALA A 23 17.80 -11.53 27.09
N GLN A 24 17.19 -12.65 27.43
CA GLN A 24 17.58 -13.44 28.59
C GLN A 24 18.97 -13.99 28.32
N LYS A 25 19.95 -13.38 28.96
CA LYS A 25 21.35 -13.79 28.95
C LYS A 25 21.46 -15.16 29.61
N ALA A 26 21.27 -16.23 28.82
CA ALA A 26 21.53 -17.58 29.26
C ALA A 26 23.02 -17.69 29.52
N ALA A 27 23.36 -18.00 30.77
CA ALA A 27 24.72 -18.32 31.18
C ALA A 27 25.19 -19.57 30.42
N ILE A 28 26.32 -19.42 29.73
CA ILE A 28 27.01 -20.52 29.04
C ILE A 28 27.58 -21.45 30.13
N PRO A 29 27.16 -22.74 30.22
CA PRO A 29 27.83 -23.68 31.08
C PRO A 29 29.23 -23.91 30.52
N SER A 30 30.21 -23.93 31.42
CA SER A 30 31.63 -24.18 31.13
C SER A 30 31.81 -25.45 30.29
N ALA A 31 32.66 -25.33 29.30
CA ALA A 31 33.02 -26.38 28.39
C ALA A 31 33.55 -27.62 29.14
N VAL A 32 32.86 -28.75 28.97
CA VAL A 32 33.40 -30.06 29.24
C VAL A 32 34.36 -30.41 28.10
N PRO A 33 35.58 -30.90 28.37
CA PRO A 33 36.51 -31.25 27.31
C PRO A 33 35.94 -32.37 26.46
N PRO A 34 36.20 -32.39 25.15
CA PRO A 34 35.65 -33.42 24.27
C PRO A 34 36.28 -34.77 24.62
N GLN A 35 35.50 -35.68 25.21
CA GLN A 35 35.82 -37.09 25.20
C GLN A 35 35.77 -37.56 23.75
N GLN A 36 36.90 -37.92 23.21
CA GLN A 36 36.99 -38.66 21.96
C GLN A 36 36.31 -40.02 22.16
N GLN A 37 35.02 -40.05 21.87
CA GLN A 37 34.35 -41.32 21.62
C GLN A 37 34.90 -41.85 20.30
N GLN A 38 35.79 -42.80 20.39
CA GLN A 38 36.14 -43.68 19.28
C GLN A 38 34.86 -44.46 18.91
N HIS A 39 34.09 -43.87 17.99
CA HIS A 39 33.07 -44.65 17.30
C HIS A 39 33.79 -45.69 16.44
N THR A 40 33.88 -46.89 16.98
CA THR A 40 34.14 -48.09 16.19
C THR A 40 33.08 -48.12 15.09
N VAL A 41 33.49 -47.89 13.86
CA VAL A 41 32.63 -48.01 12.69
C VAL A 41 32.21 -49.46 12.57
N GLN A 42 31.16 -49.85 13.27
CA GLN A 42 30.45 -51.08 13.00
C GLN A 42 29.89 -50.99 11.60
N GLY A 43 30.18 -51.98 10.79
CA GLY A 43 30.00 -52.07 9.38
C GLY A 43 28.72 -51.39 8.88
N ILE A 44 28.89 -50.52 7.91
CA ILE A 44 27.80 -49.96 7.13
C ILE A 44 27.00 -51.13 6.59
N GLN A 45 25.81 -51.40 7.17
CA GLN A 45 24.86 -52.30 6.55
C GLN A 45 24.52 -51.71 5.18
N GLN A 46 24.92 -52.41 4.14
CA GLN A 46 24.57 -52.02 2.77
C GLN A 46 23.03 -51.86 2.70
N PRO A 47 22.51 -50.76 2.12
CA PRO A 47 21.09 -50.61 1.96
C PRO A 47 20.50 -51.79 1.20
N VAL A 48 19.32 -52.24 1.62
CA VAL A 48 18.62 -53.43 1.08
C VAL A 48 18.33 -53.31 -0.42
N THR A 49 18.34 -52.11 -0.97
CA THR A 49 18.33 -51.82 -2.39
C THR A 49 19.70 -51.29 -2.82
N PRO A 50 20.43 -52.01 -3.68
CA PRO A 50 21.71 -51.55 -4.17
C PRO A 50 21.49 -50.27 -5.03
N ILE A 51 21.74 -49.11 -4.45
CA ILE A 51 21.83 -47.89 -5.20
C ILE A 51 23.20 -47.91 -5.85
N PRO A 52 23.29 -47.94 -7.19
CA PRO A 52 24.58 -47.90 -7.88
C PRO A 52 25.35 -46.65 -7.47
N PRO A 53 26.66 -46.71 -7.31
CA PRO A 53 27.47 -45.54 -7.02
C PRO A 53 27.31 -44.53 -8.16
N LEU A 54 27.05 -43.29 -7.80
CA LEU A 54 26.95 -42.17 -8.74
C LEU A 54 28.24 -42.05 -9.55
N THR A 55 28.13 -42.22 -10.86
CA THR A 55 29.24 -42.05 -11.80
C THR A 55 29.45 -40.57 -12.13
N GLU A 56 30.59 -40.22 -12.73
CA GLU A 56 30.80 -38.86 -13.25
C GLU A 56 29.84 -38.52 -14.39
N GLU A 57 29.41 -39.53 -15.17
CA GLU A 57 28.38 -39.39 -16.19
C GLU A 57 27.01 -39.00 -15.58
N ASP A 58 26.63 -39.63 -14.48
CA ASP A 58 25.38 -39.31 -13.79
C ASP A 58 25.40 -37.90 -13.21
N ARG A 59 26.55 -37.43 -12.72
CA ARG A 59 26.74 -36.08 -12.23
C ARG A 59 26.67 -35.07 -13.38
N ALA A 60 27.30 -35.35 -14.51
CA ALA A 60 27.24 -34.49 -15.69
C ALA A 60 25.82 -34.46 -16.28
N ALA A 61 25.08 -35.58 -16.25
CA ALA A 61 23.70 -35.62 -16.71
C ALA A 61 22.74 -34.91 -15.75
N ALA A 62 23.00 -34.90 -14.42
CA ALA A 62 22.20 -34.22 -13.42
C ALA A 62 22.32 -32.67 -13.54
N PHE A 63 23.46 -32.18 -14.04
CA PHE A 63 23.74 -30.78 -14.24
C PHE A 63 24.23 -30.54 -15.68
N PRO A 64 23.40 -30.81 -16.70
CA PRO A 64 23.79 -30.52 -18.06
C PRO A 64 24.09 -29.02 -18.19
N ASP A 65 25.20 -28.70 -18.85
CA ASP A 65 25.44 -27.31 -19.27
C ASP A 65 24.40 -26.93 -20.33
N LEU A 66 23.34 -26.30 -19.87
CA LEU A 66 22.21 -25.87 -20.72
C LEU A 66 22.58 -24.65 -21.56
N GLY A 67 23.88 -24.34 -21.69
CA GLY A 67 24.40 -23.26 -22.54
C GLY A 67 23.57 -22.02 -22.33
N GLY A 68 23.76 -21.32 -21.22
CA GLY A 68 23.13 -20.07 -20.84
C GLY A 68 21.76 -19.83 -21.45
N HIS A 69 20.70 -20.39 -20.89
CA HIS A 69 19.35 -19.98 -21.29
C HIS A 69 19.29 -18.46 -21.13
N PRO A 70 19.02 -17.70 -22.21
CA PRO A 70 18.75 -16.28 -22.04
C PRO A 70 17.58 -16.17 -21.06
N THR A 71 17.89 -15.72 -19.85
CA THR A 71 16.86 -15.40 -18.87
C THR A 71 15.93 -14.40 -19.54
N HIS A 72 14.67 -14.78 -19.76
CA HIS A 72 13.66 -13.91 -20.37
C HIS A 72 13.19 -12.82 -19.37
N ASP A 73 14.08 -12.35 -18.50
CA ASP A 73 13.85 -11.33 -17.46
C ASP A 73 13.59 -9.91 -18.01
N LYS A 74 13.53 -9.78 -19.35
CA LYS A 74 13.22 -8.50 -20.02
C LYS A 74 11.76 -8.38 -20.43
N LYS A 75 10.89 -9.22 -19.89
CA LYS A 75 9.47 -9.16 -20.22
C LYS A 75 8.85 -7.91 -19.61
N VAL A 76 8.15 -7.13 -20.42
CA VAL A 76 7.36 -6.00 -19.97
C VAL A 76 5.94 -6.49 -19.65
N PHE A 77 5.46 -6.15 -18.49
CA PHE A 77 4.11 -6.41 -18.01
C PHE A 77 3.35 -5.11 -17.90
N SER A 78 2.03 -5.19 -17.91
CA SER A 78 1.13 -4.09 -17.61
C SER A 78 0.04 -4.56 -16.67
N PHE A 79 -0.44 -3.66 -15.85
CA PHE A 79 -1.51 -3.90 -14.89
C PHE A 79 -2.34 -2.63 -14.75
N VAL A 80 -3.65 -2.77 -14.65
CA VAL A 80 -4.58 -1.67 -14.40
C VAL A 80 -5.57 -2.12 -13.34
N LEU A 81 -5.71 -1.34 -12.29
CA LEU A 81 -6.64 -1.54 -11.20
C LEU A 81 -7.55 -0.33 -11.07
N PHE A 82 -8.84 -0.53 -11.20
CA PHE A 82 -9.89 0.34 -10.68
C PHE A 82 -10.14 -0.10 -9.25
N ASP A 83 -9.45 0.51 -8.29
CA ASP A 83 -9.58 0.15 -6.88
C ASP A 83 -10.91 0.64 -6.33
N GLN A 84 -11.30 1.85 -6.73
CA GLN A 84 -12.57 2.43 -6.37
C GLN A 84 -13.27 2.98 -7.61
N LEU A 85 -14.49 2.53 -7.83
CA LEU A 85 -15.48 3.19 -8.65
C LEU A 85 -16.76 3.16 -7.84
N GLU A 86 -17.02 4.25 -7.12
CA GLU A 86 -17.98 4.32 -6.01
C GLU A 86 -19.05 5.36 -6.25
N TRP A 87 -20.28 4.98 -5.97
CA TRP A 87 -21.33 5.91 -5.67
C TRP A 87 -21.42 6.11 -4.16
N ARG A 88 -21.31 7.35 -3.72
CA ARG A 88 -21.30 7.75 -2.31
C ARG A 88 -22.55 8.57 -1.99
N THR A 89 -23.26 8.21 -0.93
CA THR A 89 -24.47 8.89 -0.46
C THR A 89 -24.42 9.11 1.05
N GLY A 90 -25.30 9.97 1.59
CA GLY A 90 -25.34 10.29 3.02
C GLY A 90 -24.61 11.59 3.39
N GLY A 91 -24.02 12.29 2.42
CA GLY A 91 -23.53 13.66 2.56
C GLY A 91 -24.58 14.70 2.11
N GLU A 92 -24.17 15.94 1.88
CA GLU A 92 -25.03 17.00 1.35
C GLU A 92 -25.44 16.76 -0.10
N THR A 93 -24.60 16.07 -0.86
CA THR A 93 -24.82 15.66 -2.25
C THR A 93 -24.35 14.24 -2.48
N GLU A 94 -24.96 13.57 -3.43
CA GLU A 94 -24.49 12.29 -3.92
C GLU A 94 -23.34 12.49 -4.88
N THR A 95 -22.29 11.67 -4.76
CA THR A 95 -21.09 11.80 -5.57
C THR A 95 -20.64 10.46 -6.14
N VAL A 96 -19.92 10.54 -7.25
CA VAL A 96 -19.18 9.42 -7.83
C VAL A 96 -17.69 9.66 -7.57
N ASN A 97 -17.03 8.69 -6.96
CA ASN A 97 -15.62 8.72 -6.69
C ASN A 97 -14.91 7.63 -7.49
N TRP A 98 -13.70 7.92 -7.98
CA TRP A 98 -12.83 6.92 -8.61
C TRP A 98 -11.41 7.01 -8.06
N ASP A 99 -10.77 5.86 -7.95
CA ASP A 99 -9.33 5.69 -7.74
C ASP A 99 -8.86 4.59 -8.71
N MET A 100 -7.98 4.95 -9.63
CA MET A 100 -7.41 4.05 -10.60
C MET A 100 -5.89 4.12 -10.55
N THR A 101 -5.27 2.96 -10.48
CA THR A 101 -3.82 2.81 -10.54
C THR A 101 -3.45 1.84 -11.65
N GLY A 102 -2.46 2.20 -12.45
CA GLY A 102 -1.90 1.30 -13.45
C GLY A 102 -0.38 1.40 -13.49
N TRP A 103 0.27 0.37 -14.02
CA TRP A 103 1.69 0.40 -14.27
C TRP A 103 2.07 -0.42 -15.50
N ILE A 104 3.20 -0.06 -16.09
CA ILE A 104 3.86 -0.81 -17.15
C ILE A 104 5.36 -0.89 -16.84
N GLY A 105 5.96 -2.06 -17.01
CA GLY A 105 7.41 -2.22 -16.77
C GLY A 105 7.80 -3.66 -16.49
N GLY A 106 9.00 -3.82 -15.94
CA GLY A 106 9.56 -5.09 -15.48
C GLY A 106 9.51 -5.22 -13.95
N ASP A 107 10.30 -6.13 -13.42
CA ASP A 107 10.31 -6.44 -11.98
C ASP A 107 10.89 -5.30 -11.14
N VAL A 108 11.88 -4.58 -11.66
CA VAL A 108 12.61 -3.55 -10.92
C VAL A 108 12.16 -2.14 -11.28
N HIS A 109 11.83 -1.91 -12.54
CA HIS A 109 11.52 -0.59 -13.07
C HIS A 109 10.12 -0.57 -13.64
N ARG A 110 9.28 0.37 -13.16
CA ARG A 110 7.88 0.52 -13.57
C ARG A 110 7.55 1.98 -13.80
N LEU A 111 6.72 2.25 -14.78
CA LEU A 111 6.05 3.52 -14.96
C LEU A 111 4.63 3.37 -14.41
N TRP A 112 4.31 4.17 -13.40
CA TRP A 112 3.02 4.18 -12.74
C TRP A 112 2.17 5.32 -13.24
N PHE A 113 0.91 5.04 -13.45
CA PHE A 113 -0.12 6.02 -13.71
C PHE A 113 -1.21 5.89 -12.63
N ARG A 114 -1.61 7.01 -12.04
CA ARG A 114 -2.68 7.07 -11.06
C ARG A 114 -3.61 8.19 -11.38
N THR A 115 -4.90 8.01 -11.16
CA THR A 115 -5.89 9.07 -11.20
C THR A 115 -6.96 8.83 -10.18
N GLU A 116 -7.31 9.87 -9.47
CA GLU A 116 -8.39 9.87 -8.50
C GLU A 116 -9.23 11.13 -8.63
N GLY A 117 -10.48 11.06 -8.18
CA GLY A 117 -11.34 12.23 -8.15
C GLY A 117 -12.74 11.94 -7.68
N GLU A 118 -13.46 13.04 -7.43
CA GLU A 118 -14.85 13.04 -6.99
C GLU A 118 -15.66 14.00 -7.84
N THR A 119 -16.81 13.53 -8.34
CA THR A 119 -17.74 14.32 -9.15
C THR A 119 -19.16 14.14 -8.67
N ASP A 120 -19.97 15.18 -8.78
CA ASP A 120 -21.43 15.08 -8.73
C ASP A 120 -22.03 15.21 -10.14
N GLU A 121 -23.36 15.26 -10.25
CA GLU A 121 -24.05 15.43 -11.54
C GLU A 121 -23.72 16.76 -12.25
N LYS A 122 -23.18 17.75 -11.55
CA LYS A 122 -23.01 19.11 -12.04
C LYS A 122 -21.57 19.49 -12.28
N ARG A 123 -20.63 18.99 -11.45
CA ARG A 123 -19.24 19.42 -11.50
C ARG A 123 -18.26 18.41 -10.91
N LEU A 124 -17.04 18.50 -11.40
CA LEU A 124 -15.89 17.85 -10.82
C LEU A 124 -15.46 18.63 -9.57
N HIS A 125 -15.49 18.00 -8.39
CA HIS A 125 -15.07 18.58 -7.12
C HIS A 125 -13.58 18.43 -6.91
N GLU A 126 -13.10 17.20 -7.10
CA GLU A 126 -11.68 16.84 -6.97
C GLU A 126 -11.27 16.01 -8.18
N GLY A 127 -10.06 16.19 -8.63
CA GLY A 127 -9.52 15.41 -9.73
C GLY A 127 -8.03 15.62 -9.85
N GLU A 128 -7.29 14.52 -9.84
CA GLU A 128 -5.84 14.52 -10.04
C GLU A 128 -5.39 13.37 -10.95
N ALA A 129 -4.23 13.58 -11.56
CA ALA A 129 -3.52 12.56 -12.33
C ALA A 129 -2.04 12.58 -11.94
N GLN A 130 -1.43 11.41 -11.80
CA GLN A 130 -0.03 11.25 -11.46
C GLN A 130 0.66 10.36 -12.50
N LEU A 131 1.89 10.72 -12.85
CA LEU A 131 2.80 9.90 -13.64
C LEU A 131 4.10 9.76 -12.88
N LEU A 132 4.40 8.54 -12.44
CA LEU A 132 5.52 8.27 -11.54
C LEU A 132 6.40 7.16 -12.12
N TYR A 133 7.71 7.40 -12.08
CA TYR A 133 8.68 6.34 -12.27
C TYR A 133 8.91 5.64 -10.93
N GLY A 134 8.80 4.32 -10.92
CA GLY A 134 9.02 3.46 -9.76
C GLY A 134 10.23 2.57 -9.91
N ARG A 135 10.98 2.40 -8.84
CA ARG A 135 12.09 1.45 -8.74
C ARG A 135 11.99 0.64 -7.47
N ALA A 136 11.93 -0.68 -7.61
CA ALA A 136 12.03 -1.59 -6.48
C ALA A 136 13.41 -1.47 -5.81
N PHE A 137 13.44 -1.12 -4.53
CA PHE A 137 14.67 -1.08 -3.74
C PHE A 137 14.73 -2.21 -2.70
N SER A 138 13.60 -2.85 -2.47
CA SER A 138 13.54 -4.08 -1.69
C SER A 138 12.47 -5.01 -2.27
N ARG A 139 12.34 -6.19 -1.71
CA ARG A 139 11.37 -7.21 -2.15
C ARG A 139 9.92 -6.73 -2.08
N TRP A 140 9.63 -5.82 -1.16
CA TRP A 140 8.27 -5.38 -0.83
C TRP A 140 8.05 -3.88 -1.00
N TRP A 141 9.10 -3.12 -1.39
CA TRP A 141 9.04 -1.67 -1.42
C TRP A 141 9.60 -1.10 -2.70
N ASP A 142 8.83 -0.18 -3.28
CA ASP A 142 9.22 0.65 -4.41
C ASP A 142 9.43 2.09 -3.94
N PHE A 143 10.49 2.71 -4.42
CA PHE A 143 10.64 4.15 -4.45
C PHE A 143 9.94 4.69 -5.69
N VAL A 144 9.19 5.78 -5.57
CA VAL A 144 8.49 6.42 -6.68
C VAL A 144 8.84 7.90 -6.77
N ALA A 145 9.02 8.42 -8.00
CA ALA A 145 9.23 9.84 -8.25
C ALA A 145 8.61 10.25 -9.58
N GLY A 146 8.06 11.45 -9.64
CA GLY A 146 7.42 11.92 -10.87
C GLY A 146 6.65 13.21 -10.70
N VAL A 147 5.50 13.31 -11.36
CA VAL A 147 4.65 14.49 -11.36
C VAL A 147 3.22 14.13 -11.01
N ARG A 148 2.56 15.04 -10.31
CA ARG A 148 1.12 15.06 -10.08
C ARG A 148 0.55 16.34 -10.64
N GLN A 149 -0.56 16.24 -11.35
CA GLN A 149 -1.35 17.34 -11.83
C GLN A 149 -2.70 17.32 -11.14
N ASP A 150 -2.98 18.34 -10.31
CA ASP A 150 -4.31 18.60 -9.80
C ASP A 150 -5.10 19.35 -10.88
N ILE A 151 -6.26 18.81 -11.23
CA ILE A 151 -7.21 19.42 -12.15
C ILE A 151 -8.21 20.24 -11.35
N ARG A 152 -8.62 19.73 -10.21
CA ARG A 152 -9.52 20.34 -9.23
C ARG A 152 -9.03 20.05 -7.78
N PRO A 153 -9.35 20.97 -6.82
CA PRO A 153 -10.04 22.26 -6.95
C PRO A 153 -9.21 23.30 -7.71
N ASP A 154 -9.90 24.30 -8.26
CA ASP A 154 -9.23 25.46 -8.89
C ASP A 154 -8.44 26.28 -7.87
N PRO A 155 -7.33 26.93 -8.30
CA PRO A 155 -6.66 26.78 -9.58
C PRO A 155 -5.94 25.43 -9.71
N ALA A 156 -5.88 24.91 -10.94
CA ALA A 156 -5.10 23.69 -11.24
C ALA A 156 -3.62 23.87 -10.84
N ARG A 157 -3.00 22.81 -10.31
CA ARG A 157 -1.60 22.86 -9.82
C ARG A 157 -0.82 21.65 -10.24
N THR A 158 0.46 21.86 -10.53
CA THR A 158 1.43 20.83 -10.84
C THR A 158 2.40 20.67 -9.69
N TRP A 159 2.70 19.42 -9.32
CA TRP A 159 3.57 19.06 -8.22
C TRP A 159 4.64 18.08 -8.70
N ALA A 160 5.86 18.26 -8.25
CA ALA A 160 6.84 17.17 -8.22
C ALA A 160 6.47 16.23 -7.08
N ALA A 161 6.50 14.93 -7.33
CA ALA A 161 6.14 13.88 -6.39
C ALA A 161 7.34 12.98 -6.10
N ILE A 162 7.52 12.61 -4.83
CA ILE A 162 8.51 11.65 -4.38
C ILE A 162 7.93 10.82 -3.24
N GLY A 163 8.10 9.52 -3.26
CA GLY A 163 7.49 8.68 -2.25
C GLY A 163 8.00 7.26 -2.21
N ILE A 164 7.40 6.52 -1.33
CA ILE A 164 7.56 5.07 -1.19
C ILE A 164 6.20 4.41 -1.19
N GLN A 165 6.14 3.21 -1.72
CA GLN A 165 4.95 2.37 -1.69
C GLN A 165 5.36 0.93 -1.51
N GLY A 166 4.50 0.13 -0.92
CA GLY A 166 4.79 -1.29 -0.75
C GLY A 166 3.97 -1.97 0.31
N LEU A 167 4.39 -3.18 0.61
CA LEU A 167 3.73 -4.04 1.57
C LEU A 167 4.50 -4.04 2.90
N ALA A 168 3.90 -3.46 3.92
CA ALA A 168 4.42 -3.45 5.29
C ALA A 168 4.19 -4.82 5.97
N PRO A 169 4.81 -5.09 7.14
CA PRO A 169 4.52 -6.28 7.92
C PRO A 169 3.03 -6.50 8.14
N GLN A 170 2.60 -7.75 8.23
CA GLN A 170 1.21 -8.21 8.28
C GLN A 170 0.38 -7.87 7.02
N PHE A 171 1.04 -7.60 5.88
CA PHE A 171 0.40 -7.35 4.59
C PHE A 171 -0.43 -6.04 4.50
N PHE A 172 -0.06 -5.02 5.27
CA PHE A 172 -0.58 -3.68 5.05
C PHE A 172 -0.01 -3.09 3.78
N GLU A 173 -0.86 -2.71 2.84
CA GLU A 173 -0.45 -1.89 1.71
C GLU A 173 -0.29 -0.45 2.19
N VAL A 174 0.88 0.14 1.95
CA VAL A 174 1.21 1.49 2.42
C VAL A 174 1.75 2.32 1.27
N ARG A 175 1.25 3.54 1.14
CA ARG A 175 1.75 4.56 0.24
C ARG A 175 2.03 5.83 1.04
N ALA A 176 3.23 6.40 0.89
CA ALA A 176 3.60 7.68 1.50
C ALA A 176 4.30 8.53 0.43
N THR A 177 3.67 9.64 0.06
CA THR A 177 4.14 10.51 -1.02
C THR A 177 4.19 11.96 -0.55
N ALA A 178 5.33 12.61 -0.78
CA ALA A 178 5.51 14.04 -0.60
C ALA A 178 5.45 14.74 -1.95
N TYR A 179 4.88 15.94 -1.96
CA TYR A 179 4.68 16.75 -3.14
C TYR A 179 5.27 18.14 -2.92
N VAL A 180 5.93 18.66 -3.96
CA VAL A 180 6.49 20.02 -3.97
C VAL A 180 5.96 20.76 -5.20
N GLY A 181 5.22 21.83 -4.99
CA GLY A 181 4.64 22.66 -6.03
C GLY A 181 5.38 23.97 -6.23
N ALA A 182 4.79 24.84 -7.06
CA ALA A 182 5.29 26.19 -7.27
C ALA A 182 5.33 26.97 -5.93
N SER A 183 6.21 27.97 -5.84
CA SER A 183 6.37 28.81 -4.63
C SER A 183 6.72 28.03 -3.36
N TRP A 184 7.36 26.85 -3.52
CA TRP A 184 7.72 25.96 -2.42
C TRP A 184 6.52 25.56 -1.55
N GLN A 185 5.36 25.41 -2.16
CA GLN A 185 4.25 24.73 -1.52
C GLN A 185 4.59 23.26 -1.36
N THR A 186 4.28 22.68 -0.22
CA THR A 186 4.55 21.28 0.07
C THR A 186 3.28 20.61 0.55
N GLN A 187 3.08 19.38 0.14
CA GLN A 187 2.01 18.50 0.62
C GLN A 187 2.59 17.11 0.90
N ALA A 188 1.90 16.34 1.71
CA ALA A 188 2.19 14.93 1.90
C ALA A 188 0.88 14.15 2.02
N ARG A 189 0.85 12.95 1.44
CA ARG A 189 -0.25 12.01 1.57
C ARG A 189 0.28 10.69 2.12
N PHE A 190 -0.42 10.17 3.09
CA PHE A 190 -0.18 8.85 3.64
C PHE A 190 -1.45 8.03 3.52
N GLU A 191 -1.33 6.85 2.95
CA GLU A 191 -2.40 5.90 2.76
C GLU A 191 -1.99 4.55 3.33
N ALA A 192 -2.92 3.86 3.97
CA ALA A 192 -2.73 2.49 4.41
C ALA A 192 -4.04 1.73 4.27
N GLU A 193 -3.96 0.52 3.74
CA GLU A 193 -5.09 -0.39 3.63
C GLU A 193 -4.70 -1.82 3.99
N TYR A 194 -5.70 -2.60 4.33
CA TYR A 194 -5.51 -4.00 4.67
C TYR A 194 -6.65 -4.84 4.10
N GLU A 195 -6.33 -5.99 3.52
CA GLU A 195 -7.32 -6.95 3.03
C GLU A 195 -7.51 -8.08 4.04
N MET A 196 -8.59 -8.02 4.82
CA MET A 196 -8.96 -9.07 5.77
C MET A 196 -9.90 -10.08 5.11
N LEU A 197 -9.39 -11.28 4.84
CA LEU A 197 -10.19 -12.37 4.28
C LEU A 197 -11.09 -12.97 5.37
N ILE A 198 -12.39 -12.65 5.31
CA ILE A 198 -13.41 -13.31 6.15
C ILE A 198 -13.69 -14.72 5.59
N THR A 199 -13.74 -14.83 4.26
CA THR A 199 -13.76 -16.08 3.51
C THR A 199 -12.86 -15.95 2.30
N ASN A 200 -12.72 -17.00 1.49
CA ASN A 200 -11.92 -16.92 0.25
C ASN A 200 -12.46 -15.93 -0.80
N ARG A 201 -13.67 -15.40 -0.60
CA ARG A 201 -14.35 -14.47 -1.52
C ARG A 201 -14.89 -13.21 -0.85
N LEU A 202 -15.09 -13.27 0.47
CA LEU A 202 -15.60 -12.13 1.24
C LEU A 202 -14.45 -11.48 1.97
N ILE A 203 -14.16 -10.24 1.62
CA ILE A 203 -12.99 -9.49 2.07
C ILE A 203 -13.48 -8.20 2.75
N LEU A 204 -13.01 -7.96 3.96
CA LEU A 204 -13.20 -6.70 4.64
C LEU A 204 -11.93 -5.86 4.46
N GLN A 205 -12.09 -4.65 3.91
CA GLN A 205 -10.99 -3.76 3.55
C GLN A 205 -11.10 -2.44 4.32
N PRO A 206 -10.45 -2.30 5.49
CA PRO A 206 -10.22 -1.02 6.12
C PRO A 206 -9.15 -0.24 5.32
N ARG A 207 -9.40 1.06 5.12
CA ARG A 207 -8.46 2.02 4.52
C ARG A 207 -8.43 3.28 5.34
N VAL A 208 -7.27 3.90 5.44
CA VAL A 208 -7.08 5.22 6.01
C VAL A 208 -6.22 6.06 5.08
N GLU A 209 -6.55 7.35 4.98
CA GLU A 209 -5.79 8.33 4.24
C GLU A 209 -5.64 9.60 5.06
N PHE A 210 -4.43 10.17 5.06
CA PHE A 210 -4.11 11.43 5.71
C PHE A 210 -3.48 12.37 4.71
N ASN A 211 -4.01 13.59 4.61
CA ASN A 211 -3.46 14.64 3.78
C ASN A 211 -2.89 15.75 4.67
N LEU A 212 -1.67 16.18 4.35
CA LEU A 212 -0.97 17.24 5.05
C LEU A 212 -0.55 18.33 4.06
N SER A 213 -0.55 19.59 4.51
CA SER A 213 -0.03 20.72 3.74
C SER A 213 0.97 21.51 4.57
N GLY A 214 2.13 21.83 4.00
CA GLY A 214 3.15 22.62 4.69
C GLY A 214 2.81 24.12 4.80
N LYS A 215 1.98 24.62 3.87
CA LYS A 215 1.54 26.02 3.84
C LYS A 215 0.03 26.08 3.58
N SER A 216 -0.62 27.09 4.15
CA SER A 216 -2.01 27.38 3.81
C SER A 216 -2.14 27.87 2.36
N ASP A 217 -3.19 27.39 1.69
CA ASP A 217 -3.60 27.77 0.34
C ASP A 217 -5.07 28.24 0.35
N PRO A 218 -5.33 29.52 0.69
CA PRO A 218 -6.69 30.01 0.81
C PRO A 218 -7.48 29.96 -0.50
N GLU A 219 -6.82 30.04 -1.66
CA GLU A 219 -7.48 29.96 -2.97
C GLU A 219 -8.16 28.61 -3.18
N ARG A 220 -7.58 27.56 -2.59
CA ARG A 220 -8.10 26.19 -2.66
C ARG A 220 -8.78 25.74 -1.36
N SER A 221 -8.96 26.66 -0.41
CA SER A 221 -9.54 26.38 0.91
C SER A 221 -8.77 25.30 1.70
N ILE A 222 -7.43 25.23 1.53
CA ILE A 222 -6.56 24.29 2.19
C ILE A 222 -5.77 25.00 3.30
N GLY A 223 -5.87 24.51 4.53
CA GLY A 223 -5.07 24.98 5.66
C GLY A 223 -3.67 24.37 5.68
N SER A 224 -2.84 24.76 6.65
CA SER A 224 -1.54 24.14 6.92
C SER A 224 -1.64 23.05 8.01
N GLY A 225 -0.71 22.12 8.00
CA GLY A 225 -0.67 20.96 8.90
C GLY A 225 -1.51 19.81 8.35
N LEU A 226 -2.11 19.02 9.23
CA LEU A 226 -3.07 17.97 8.84
C LEU A 226 -4.33 18.65 8.29
N THR A 227 -4.65 18.40 7.02
CA THR A 227 -5.76 19.02 6.31
C THR A 227 -7.02 18.19 6.33
N SER A 228 -6.86 16.88 6.06
CA SER A 228 -7.97 15.93 6.09
C SER A 228 -7.52 14.53 6.52
N ALA A 229 -8.48 13.75 7.01
CA ALA A 229 -8.36 12.31 7.16
C ALA A 229 -9.62 11.66 6.63
N GLU A 230 -9.46 10.62 5.84
CA GLU A 230 -10.53 9.73 5.41
C GLU A 230 -10.28 8.34 5.96
N GLU A 231 -11.30 7.77 6.60
CA GLU A 231 -11.33 6.39 7.04
C GLU A 231 -12.42 5.68 6.23
N GLY A 232 -12.13 4.51 5.72
CA GLY A 232 -13.08 3.71 4.95
C GLY A 232 -13.12 2.27 5.42
N LEU A 233 -14.30 1.69 5.37
CA LEU A 233 -14.49 0.27 5.61
C LEU A 233 -15.36 -0.28 4.50
N ARG A 234 -14.81 -1.19 3.70
CA ARG A 234 -15.47 -1.78 2.55
C ARG A 234 -15.60 -3.29 2.74
N LEU A 235 -16.77 -3.83 2.45
CA LEU A 235 -17.04 -5.26 2.43
C LEU A 235 -17.20 -5.69 0.98
N ARG A 236 -16.19 -6.36 0.44
CA ARG A 236 -16.05 -6.76 -0.95
C ARG A 236 -16.39 -8.24 -1.13
N TYR A 237 -17.10 -8.57 -2.18
CA TYR A 237 -17.34 -9.95 -2.56
C TYR A 237 -16.78 -10.24 -3.95
N GLU A 238 -15.82 -11.14 -4.04
CA GLU A 238 -15.17 -11.56 -5.29
C GLU A 238 -16.02 -12.58 -6.03
N PHE A 239 -16.83 -12.13 -7.01
CA PHE A 239 -17.47 -13.03 -7.97
C PHE A 239 -16.43 -13.72 -8.85
N ARG A 240 -15.46 -12.93 -9.32
CA ARG A 240 -14.21 -13.34 -9.94
C ARG A 240 -13.08 -12.56 -9.26
N ARG A 241 -11.86 -13.04 -9.40
CA ARG A 241 -10.70 -12.31 -8.85
C ARG A 241 -10.57 -10.92 -9.45
N GLU A 242 -10.90 -10.80 -10.74
CA GLU A 242 -10.81 -9.57 -11.52
C GLU A 242 -11.99 -8.61 -11.31
N PHE A 243 -13.08 -9.06 -10.67
CA PHE A 243 -14.30 -8.27 -10.52
C PHE A 243 -14.98 -8.53 -9.18
N ALA A 244 -15.10 -7.49 -8.39
CA ALA A 244 -15.63 -7.55 -7.04
C ALA A 244 -16.49 -6.31 -6.70
N PRO A 245 -17.81 -6.40 -6.69
CA PRO A 245 -18.65 -5.39 -6.09
C PRO A 245 -18.48 -5.35 -4.58
N TYR A 246 -18.76 -4.18 -4.01
CA TYR A 246 -18.67 -3.98 -2.57
C TYR A 246 -19.69 -2.94 -2.08
N VAL A 247 -19.92 -2.98 -0.79
CA VAL A 247 -20.63 -1.95 -0.04
C VAL A 247 -19.72 -1.47 1.08
N GLY A 248 -19.90 -0.26 1.54
CA GLY A 248 -19.03 0.27 2.59
C GLY A 248 -19.57 1.53 3.24
N ILE A 249 -18.73 2.06 4.09
CA ILE A 249 -18.93 3.33 4.77
C ILE A 249 -17.59 4.07 4.84
N SER A 250 -17.62 5.40 4.60
CA SER A 250 -16.47 6.26 4.82
C SER A 250 -16.78 7.38 5.78
N TRP A 251 -15.74 7.81 6.49
CA TRP A 251 -15.75 8.96 7.38
C TRP A 251 -14.65 9.90 6.93
N ASN A 252 -15.05 11.09 6.54
CA ASN A 252 -14.12 12.15 6.17
C ASN A 252 -14.13 13.22 7.26
N GLN A 253 -12.97 13.73 7.63
CA GLN A 253 -12.83 14.82 8.59
C GLN A 253 -11.79 15.83 8.10
N LYS A 254 -12.19 17.11 8.02
CA LYS A 254 -11.31 18.25 7.76
C LYS A 254 -10.75 18.78 9.09
N PHE A 255 -9.47 19.23 9.07
CA PHE A 255 -8.77 19.72 10.27
C PHE A 255 -8.20 21.13 10.09
N GLY A 256 -7.87 21.78 11.21
CA GLY A 256 -7.15 23.05 11.24
C GLY A 256 -7.78 24.11 10.34
N GLY A 257 -6.95 24.84 9.62
CA GLY A 257 -7.38 25.88 8.69
C GLY A 257 -8.31 25.38 7.58
N THR A 258 -8.18 24.13 7.14
CA THR A 258 -9.09 23.53 6.16
C THR A 258 -10.51 23.43 6.72
N ALA A 259 -10.64 23.04 7.99
CA ALA A 259 -11.94 23.03 8.66
C ALA A 259 -12.50 24.44 8.90
N ASP A 260 -11.63 25.44 9.09
CA ASP A 260 -12.05 26.84 9.22
C ASP A 260 -12.60 27.39 7.90
N PHE A 261 -11.93 27.11 6.79
CA PHE A 261 -12.42 27.45 5.45
C PHE A 261 -13.76 26.78 5.12
N ALA A 262 -13.89 25.50 5.43
CA ALA A 262 -15.13 24.76 5.23
C ALA A 262 -16.29 25.39 6.02
N ARG A 263 -16.08 25.71 7.30
CA ARG A 263 -17.11 26.40 8.14
C ARG A 263 -17.47 27.78 7.60
N ALA A 264 -16.46 28.54 7.13
CA ALA A 264 -16.70 29.85 6.53
C ALA A 264 -17.49 29.75 5.22
N GLY A 265 -17.31 28.68 4.45
CA GLY A 265 -18.10 28.35 3.25
C GLY A 265 -19.45 27.72 3.51
N GLY A 266 -19.79 27.43 4.79
CA GLY A 266 -21.05 26.75 5.15
C GLY A 266 -21.01 25.24 4.91
N GLU A 267 -19.82 24.66 4.67
CA GLU A 267 -19.63 23.23 4.43
C GLU A 267 -19.42 22.46 5.75
N ALA A 268 -19.83 21.20 5.76
CA ALA A 268 -19.57 20.31 6.87
C ALA A 268 -18.06 19.98 6.98
N THR A 269 -17.56 19.98 8.22
CA THR A 269 -16.16 19.56 8.50
C THR A 269 -16.01 18.06 8.74
N ARG A 270 -17.13 17.35 8.78
CA ARG A 270 -17.20 15.89 8.91
C ARG A 270 -18.32 15.36 8.07
N ALA A 271 -18.07 14.28 7.39
CA ALA A 271 -19.08 13.58 6.61
C ALA A 271 -18.98 12.08 6.88
N THR A 272 -20.15 11.43 6.95
CA THR A 272 -20.26 9.97 6.91
C THR A 272 -21.03 9.63 5.66
N ARG A 273 -20.45 8.79 4.81
CA ARG A 273 -21.04 8.42 3.53
C ARG A 273 -21.20 6.92 3.43
N PHE A 274 -22.31 6.46 2.90
CA PHE A 274 -22.48 5.07 2.49
C PHE A 274 -21.98 4.90 1.07
N ILE A 275 -21.38 3.76 0.79
CA ILE A 275 -20.67 3.46 -0.43
C ILE A 275 -21.26 2.23 -1.08
N VAL A 276 -21.48 2.30 -2.38
CA VAL A 276 -21.71 1.14 -3.25
C VAL A 276 -20.72 1.29 -4.41
N GLY A 277 -19.95 0.25 -4.66
CA GLY A 277 -18.90 0.36 -5.67
C GLY A 277 -18.49 -0.98 -6.26
N ILE A 278 -17.58 -0.87 -7.21
CA ILE A 278 -16.94 -2.02 -7.85
C ILE A 278 -15.43 -1.84 -7.85
N ARG A 279 -14.71 -2.94 -7.66
CA ARG A 279 -13.27 -3.07 -7.88
C ARG A 279 -13.04 -4.01 -9.06
N ALA A 280 -12.19 -3.60 -9.98
CA ALA A 280 -11.84 -4.42 -11.14
C ALA A 280 -10.38 -4.23 -11.53
N TRP A 281 -9.73 -5.30 -12.03
CA TRP A 281 -8.37 -5.22 -12.53
C TRP A 281 -8.15 -6.05 -13.81
N PHE A 282 -7.16 -5.65 -14.60
CA PHE A 282 -6.83 -6.24 -15.90
C PHE A 282 -5.32 -6.38 -16.08
#